data_9d72263015d721543562da08b8289ea3
#
_entry.id   9d72263015d721543562da08b8289ea3
#
_cell.length_a   1.000
_cell.length_b   1.000
_cell.length_c   1.000
_cell.angle_alpha   90.00
_cell.angle_beta   90.00
_cell.angle_gamma   90.00
#
_symmetry.space_group_name_H-M   'P 1'
#
loop_
_entity.id
_entity.type
_entity.pdbx_description
1 polymer ?
#
loop_
_entity_poly.entity_id
_entity_poly.type
_entity_poly.pdbx_seq_one_letter_code
_entity_poly.pdbx_strand_id
1 'polypeptide(L)'
;MKKILKALLCALLALVIAAALFLHWPLWPRSVPPAENEQPVDVVLVGAGVMSATLATYLQELEPNWKIEVFERLDGVALESSNGWNNAGTGHSGFAELNYTPELPDGSIETQRAVAIAEQFEVSRQFWAHQIGRGHMQQPETFVNATPHMSFVWGDANIEYLKKRHAALTRNPLFYGMEYTEDQAKIAQWAPLLIEGRDPQQKVAATYMPLGTDVDFGTVTNQLVRSLQKAPNFKLNLQHEVRALRQNEDKTWNVTVANLADGAKEKTVKAKFVFVGAGGAALTMLQASGIPESRNYAGFPVGGEFLAIENAAITARHTVKAYGKAEEGSPPMSVPHLDARKLDGKDVVLFGPFALQSTKFLKEGSWFDLFSSVNSDNLGGMLRVGIHNLDLVKYLVQQAVLSDEDRQKALQDYFPHAKREDWRLAVAGQRVQIIKRDPKEGAVLQFGTEIVSDKDGTIAALLGASPGASTAPHIMINLMAQAFPQQMTDALWKPRLQQIVPSYGRKINDTPALTNEIRRMTSSALNLPYLDVPADLSGGTANVPAAAASAAGGAAPAVTPAPPVPAAPQRQQNREMQAL
;
A
#
# COMPACT_ATOMS: atom_id res chain seq x y z
N MET A 1 -6.55 37.77 26.53
CA MET A 1 -5.99 36.61 25.82
C MET A 1 -7.06 35.70 25.20
N LYS A 2 -7.98 35.06 25.96
CA LYS A 2 -8.98 34.12 25.39
C LYS A 2 -9.88 34.71 24.29
N LYS A 3 -10.28 36.00 24.39
CA LYS A 3 -11.11 36.68 23.37
C LYS A 3 -10.32 36.96 22.07
N ILE A 4 -9.04 37.33 22.19
CA ILE A 4 -8.15 37.57 21.04
C ILE A 4 -7.85 36.27 20.32
N LEU A 5 -7.57 35.17 21.06
CA LEU A 5 -7.34 33.84 20.48
C LEU A 5 -8.58 33.33 19.74
N LYS A 6 -9.78 33.50 20.31
CA LYS A 6 -11.03 33.17 19.61
C LYS A 6 -11.25 34.00 18.34
N ALA A 7 -10.97 35.31 18.38
CA ALA A 7 -11.06 36.15 17.20
C ALA A 7 -10.08 35.74 16.09
N LEU A 8 -8.82 35.42 16.45
CA LEU A 8 -7.82 34.93 15.52
C LEU A 8 -8.22 33.57 14.92
N LEU A 9 -8.78 32.66 15.73
CA LEU A 9 -9.27 31.38 15.25
C LEU A 9 -10.46 31.54 14.29
N CYS A 10 -11.40 32.42 14.60
CA CYS A 10 -12.52 32.74 13.71
C CYS A 10 -12.07 33.42 12.41
N ALA A 11 -11.09 34.32 12.48
CA ALA A 11 -10.51 34.96 11.30
C ALA A 11 -9.76 33.95 10.41
N LEU A 12 -8.99 33.05 11.02
CA LEU A 12 -8.31 31.96 10.30
C LEU A 12 -9.32 31.01 9.64
N LEU A 13 -10.37 30.62 10.35
CA LEU A 13 -11.44 29.79 9.82
C LEU A 13 -12.19 30.48 8.67
N ALA A 14 -12.50 31.78 8.80
CA ALA A 14 -13.12 32.57 7.74
C ALA A 14 -12.21 32.70 6.51
N LEU A 15 -10.89 32.82 6.71
CA LEU A 15 -9.89 32.85 5.64
C LEU A 15 -9.79 31.52 4.92
N VAL A 16 -9.82 30.40 5.67
CA VAL A 16 -9.84 29.04 5.12
C VAL A 16 -11.12 28.77 4.33
N ILE A 17 -12.28 29.21 4.86
CA ILE A 17 -13.57 29.08 4.15
C ILE A 17 -13.57 29.95 2.89
N ALA A 18 -13.07 31.20 2.95
CA ALA A 18 -12.97 32.07 1.79
C ALA A 18 -12.02 31.53 0.74
N ALA A 19 -10.88 30.97 1.16
CA ALA A 19 -9.94 30.31 0.26
C ALA A 19 -10.56 29.03 -0.37
N ALA A 20 -11.29 28.23 0.41
CA ALA A 20 -12.01 27.07 -0.10
C ALA A 20 -13.10 27.49 -1.10
N LEU A 21 -13.89 28.53 -0.80
CA LEU A 21 -14.89 29.05 -1.72
C LEU A 21 -14.26 29.64 -2.98
N PHE A 22 -13.10 30.29 -2.87
CA PHE A 22 -12.35 30.81 -4.01
C PHE A 22 -11.75 29.70 -4.88
N LEU A 23 -11.24 28.63 -4.28
CA LEU A 23 -10.71 27.46 -4.96
C LEU A 23 -11.81 26.63 -5.64
N HIS A 24 -13.05 26.67 -5.12
CA HIS A 24 -14.21 25.98 -5.70
C HIS A 24 -15.14 26.91 -6.49
N TRP A 25 -14.78 28.21 -6.62
CA TRP A 25 -15.50 29.07 -7.53
C TRP A 25 -15.41 28.46 -8.91
N PRO A 26 -16.54 28.21 -9.61
CA PRO A 26 -16.51 27.61 -10.94
C PRO A 26 -15.72 28.56 -11.86
N LEU A 27 -14.43 28.30 -11.96
CA LEU A 27 -13.62 28.84 -13.04
C LEU A 27 -14.37 28.48 -14.31
N TRP A 28 -14.57 29.43 -15.17
CA TRP A 28 -15.27 29.34 -16.44
C TRP A 28 -15.08 27.96 -17.04
N PRO A 29 -16.17 27.30 -17.55
CA PRO A 29 -16.04 25.98 -18.12
C PRO A 29 -14.92 26.01 -19.14
N ARG A 30 -13.81 25.32 -18.85
CA ARG A 30 -12.70 25.19 -19.81
C ARG A 30 -13.28 24.63 -21.09
N SER A 31 -13.07 25.35 -22.20
CA SER A 31 -13.38 24.80 -23.51
C SER A 31 -12.50 23.55 -23.68
N VAL A 32 -13.12 22.38 -23.68
CA VAL A 32 -12.43 21.10 -23.94
C VAL A 32 -12.19 21.04 -25.44
N PRO A 33 -10.93 20.87 -25.90
CA PRO A 33 -10.67 20.66 -27.32
C PRO A 33 -11.50 19.46 -27.85
N PRO A 34 -11.94 19.48 -29.11
CA PRO A 34 -12.58 18.32 -29.70
C PRO A 34 -11.64 17.11 -29.67
N ALA A 35 -12.22 15.91 -29.58
CA ALA A 35 -11.40 14.69 -29.56
C ALA A 35 -10.66 14.52 -30.90
N GLU A 36 -9.38 14.18 -30.84
CA GLU A 36 -8.54 13.97 -32.03
C GLU A 36 -8.87 12.65 -32.75
N ASN A 37 -9.41 11.67 -32.02
CA ASN A 37 -9.75 10.34 -32.55
C ASN A 37 -11.25 10.21 -32.81
N GLU A 38 -11.65 9.81 -34.02
CA GLU A 38 -13.04 9.52 -34.36
C GLU A 38 -13.55 8.27 -33.65
N GLN A 39 -12.73 7.20 -33.62
CA GLN A 39 -13.03 5.96 -32.92
C GLN A 39 -12.38 5.98 -31.53
N PRO A 40 -13.13 5.72 -30.46
CA PRO A 40 -12.56 5.70 -29.11
C PRO A 40 -11.50 4.61 -28.98
N VAL A 41 -10.42 4.87 -28.24
CA VAL A 41 -9.51 3.83 -27.78
C VAL A 41 -10.26 2.97 -26.74
N ASP A 42 -9.88 1.68 -26.62
CA ASP A 42 -10.59 0.80 -25.71
C ASP A 42 -10.31 1.17 -24.26
N VAL A 43 -9.05 1.49 -23.95
CA VAL A 43 -8.63 1.80 -22.58
C VAL A 43 -7.65 2.98 -22.55
N VAL A 44 -7.92 3.93 -21.68
CA VAL A 44 -6.95 4.95 -21.25
C VAL A 44 -6.54 4.66 -19.81
N LEU A 45 -5.24 4.64 -19.56
CA LEU A 45 -4.64 4.51 -18.23
C LEU A 45 -3.97 5.81 -17.84
N VAL A 46 -4.34 6.36 -16.68
CA VAL A 46 -3.77 7.59 -16.14
C VAL A 46 -2.71 7.25 -15.12
N GLY A 47 -1.46 7.59 -15.40
CA GLY A 47 -0.28 7.22 -14.63
C GLY A 47 0.35 5.90 -15.09
N ALA A 48 1.69 5.84 -15.11
CA ALA A 48 2.48 4.67 -15.51
C ALA A 48 3.13 3.97 -14.31
N GLY A 49 2.39 3.82 -13.22
CA GLY A 49 2.79 3.04 -12.04
C GLY A 49 2.48 1.55 -12.18
N VAL A 50 2.87 0.77 -11.17
CA VAL A 50 2.72 -0.70 -11.14
C VAL A 50 1.28 -1.17 -11.39
N MET A 51 0.27 -0.42 -10.93
CA MET A 51 -1.13 -0.78 -11.11
C MET A 51 -1.54 -0.69 -12.59
N SER A 52 -1.24 0.42 -13.24
CA SER A 52 -1.52 0.60 -14.67
C SER A 52 -0.75 -0.39 -15.53
N ALA A 53 0.52 -0.63 -15.23
CA ALA A 53 1.34 -1.62 -15.97
C ALA A 53 0.78 -3.04 -15.81
N THR A 54 0.35 -3.42 -14.60
CA THR A 54 -0.26 -4.72 -14.33
C THR A 54 -1.60 -4.87 -15.06
N LEU A 55 -2.48 -3.85 -14.98
CA LEU A 55 -3.77 -3.87 -15.67
C LEU A 55 -3.59 -3.95 -17.18
N ALA A 56 -2.69 -3.11 -17.75
CA ALA A 56 -2.39 -3.13 -19.19
C ALA A 56 -1.90 -4.51 -19.64
N THR A 57 -1.06 -5.17 -18.84
CA THR A 57 -0.54 -6.51 -19.16
C THR A 57 -1.66 -7.55 -19.17
N TYR A 58 -2.55 -7.53 -18.17
CA TYR A 58 -3.73 -8.41 -18.21
C TYR A 58 -4.60 -8.15 -19.43
N LEU A 59 -4.94 -6.88 -19.68
CA LEU A 59 -5.84 -6.53 -20.80
C LEU A 59 -5.21 -6.86 -22.15
N GLN A 60 -3.89 -6.65 -22.31
CA GLN A 60 -3.19 -7.00 -23.56
C GLN A 60 -3.19 -8.51 -23.82
N GLU A 61 -3.11 -9.35 -22.77
CA GLU A 61 -3.19 -10.81 -22.93
C GLU A 61 -4.64 -11.31 -23.11
N LEU A 62 -5.59 -10.68 -22.42
CA LEU A 62 -7.01 -11.06 -22.49
C LEU A 62 -7.68 -10.58 -23.78
N GLU A 63 -7.34 -9.38 -24.25
CA GLU A 63 -7.89 -8.72 -25.44
C GLU A 63 -6.77 -8.15 -26.31
N PRO A 64 -6.03 -8.97 -27.06
CA PRO A 64 -4.84 -8.55 -27.82
C PRO A 64 -5.10 -7.47 -28.86
N ASN A 65 -6.36 -7.25 -29.26
CA ASN A 65 -6.74 -6.26 -30.26
C ASN A 65 -7.17 -4.92 -29.65
N TRP A 66 -7.32 -4.82 -28.33
CA TRP A 66 -7.70 -3.57 -27.69
C TRP A 66 -6.59 -2.53 -27.81
N LYS A 67 -6.98 -1.30 -28.11
CA LYS A 67 -6.09 -0.14 -28.10
C LYS A 67 -5.98 0.39 -26.69
N ILE A 68 -4.75 0.41 -26.15
CA ILE A 68 -4.44 0.87 -24.79
C ILE A 68 -3.50 2.07 -24.88
N GLU A 69 -3.92 3.22 -24.35
CA GLU A 69 -3.06 4.40 -24.22
C GLU A 69 -2.80 4.73 -22.75
N VAL A 70 -1.52 4.94 -22.43
CA VAL A 70 -1.06 5.38 -21.10
C VAL A 70 -0.60 6.82 -21.19
N PHE A 71 -1.05 7.65 -20.25
CA PHE A 71 -0.59 9.02 -20.06
C PHE A 71 0.11 9.15 -18.70
N GLU A 72 1.39 9.48 -18.74
CA GLU A 72 2.25 9.70 -17.58
C GLU A 72 2.76 11.14 -17.57
N ARG A 73 2.58 11.82 -16.44
CA ARG A 73 2.97 13.22 -16.27
C ARG A 73 4.49 13.41 -16.24
N LEU A 74 5.21 12.43 -15.70
CA LEU A 74 6.66 12.47 -15.58
C LEU A 74 7.35 11.98 -16.87
N ASP A 75 8.65 12.13 -16.92
CA ASP A 75 9.49 11.75 -18.07
C ASP A 75 9.88 10.26 -18.09
N GLY A 76 9.36 9.47 -17.12
CA GLY A 76 9.62 8.04 -17.02
C GLY A 76 8.50 7.30 -16.30
N VAL A 77 8.50 5.98 -16.41
CA VAL A 77 7.57 5.11 -15.71
C VAL A 77 8.04 4.83 -14.29
N ALA A 78 7.10 4.60 -13.38
CA ALA A 78 7.37 4.21 -11.99
C ALA A 78 8.23 5.22 -11.19
N LEU A 79 8.15 6.51 -11.44
CA LEU A 79 8.96 7.52 -10.77
C LEU A 79 8.35 8.01 -9.45
N GLU A 80 7.07 7.76 -9.19
CA GLU A 80 6.38 8.09 -7.95
C GLU A 80 6.35 6.88 -6.98
N SER A 81 5.21 6.52 -6.41
CA SER A 81 5.09 5.48 -5.36
C SER A 81 5.63 4.10 -5.75
N SER A 82 5.71 3.77 -7.05
CA SER A 82 6.27 2.51 -7.54
C SER A 82 7.79 2.48 -7.59
N ASN A 83 8.47 3.63 -7.53
CA ASN A 83 9.94 3.69 -7.50
C ASN A 83 10.48 2.94 -6.29
N GLY A 84 11.56 2.17 -6.47
CA GLY A 84 12.15 1.33 -5.41
C GLY A 84 12.53 2.13 -4.16
N TRP A 85 12.98 3.38 -4.29
CA TRP A 85 13.32 4.26 -3.16
C TRP A 85 12.10 4.90 -2.47
N ASN A 86 10.92 4.85 -3.10
CA ASN A 86 9.71 5.48 -2.58
C ASN A 86 8.82 4.53 -1.76
N ASN A 87 9.26 3.27 -1.55
CA ASN A 87 8.54 2.26 -0.77
C ASN A 87 9.50 1.29 -0.07
N ALA A 88 8.99 0.47 0.84
CA ALA A 88 9.78 -0.52 1.57
C ALA A 88 10.10 -1.79 0.76
N GLY A 89 9.52 -1.98 -0.43
CA GLY A 89 9.73 -3.14 -1.28
C GLY A 89 9.35 -4.48 -0.66
N THR A 90 8.49 -4.49 0.33
CA THR A 90 8.10 -5.72 1.00
C THR A 90 7.15 -6.51 0.13
N GLY A 91 7.50 -7.77 -0.16
CA GLY A 91 6.56 -8.75 -0.69
C GLY A 91 5.60 -9.17 0.41
N HIS A 92 4.56 -8.35 0.64
CA HIS A 92 3.65 -8.51 1.78
C HIS A 92 2.96 -9.87 1.78
N SER A 93 3.42 -10.76 2.63
CA SER A 93 2.90 -12.13 2.81
C SER A 93 2.33 -12.35 4.22
N GLY A 94 2.15 -11.29 5.00
CA GLY A 94 1.67 -11.36 6.37
C GLY A 94 2.67 -11.99 7.36
N PHE A 95 3.93 -12.15 6.96
CA PHE A 95 4.93 -12.85 7.78
C PHE A 95 5.43 -11.99 8.94
N ALA A 96 5.74 -10.73 8.69
CA ALA A 96 6.36 -9.84 9.65
C ALA A 96 5.39 -8.81 10.26
N GLU A 97 4.36 -8.39 9.56
CA GLU A 97 3.50 -7.27 9.93
C GLU A 97 2.53 -7.65 11.06
N LEU A 98 2.81 -7.18 12.26
CA LEU A 98 2.06 -7.51 13.47
C LEU A 98 0.64 -6.92 13.49
N ASN A 99 0.43 -5.82 12.78
CA ASN A 99 -0.88 -5.15 12.66
C ASN A 99 -1.91 -5.92 11.81
N TYR A 100 -1.51 -7.01 11.13
CA TYR A 100 -2.43 -7.89 10.40
C TYR A 100 -3.03 -8.98 11.29
N THR A 101 -2.58 -9.08 12.53
CA THR A 101 -2.94 -10.14 13.45
C THR A 101 -3.27 -9.57 14.85
N PRO A 102 -4.32 -8.75 14.99
CA PRO A 102 -4.68 -8.18 16.28
C PRO A 102 -5.05 -9.29 17.28
N GLU A 103 -4.72 -9.06 18.55
CA GLU A 103 -5.22 -9.87 19.66
C GLU A 103 -6.65 -9.45 20.00
N LEU A 104 -7.55 -10.40 20.04
CA LEU A 104 -8.96 -10.20 20.36
C LEU A 104 -9.18 -10.12 21.89
N PRO A 105 -10.33 -9.61 22.36
CA PRO A 105 -10.60 -9.51 23.80
C PRO A 105 -10.58 -10.84 24.57
N ASP A 106 -10.76 -11.96 23.87
CA ASP A 106 -10.67 -13.31 24.44
C ASP A 106 -9.22 -13.85 24.49
N GLY A 107 -8.25 -13.06 24.07
CA GLY A 107 -6.82 -13.41 24.01
C GLY A 107 -6.42 -14.26 22.80
N SER A 108 -7.34 -14.57 21.89
CA SER A 108 -7.03 -15.22 20.61
C SER A 108 -6.44 -14.24 19.61
N ILE A 109 -5.74 -14.76 18.60
CA ILE A 109 -5.15 -13.95 17.52
C ILE A 109 -6.02 -14.07 16.26
N GLU A 110 -6.49 -12.94 15.75
CA GLU A 110 -7.16 -12.87 14.46
C GLU A 110 -6.11 -13.04 13.34
N THR A 111 -6.31 -14.00 12.43
CA THR A 111 -5.33 -14.32 11.37
C THR A 111 -5.85 -14.13 9.95
N GLN A 112 -7.14 -13.90 9.76
CA GLN A 112 -7.78 -13.87 8.43
C GLN A 112 -7.18 -12.81 7.52
N ARG A 113 -6.86 -11.64 8.08
CA ARG A 113 -6.24 -10.56 7.31
C ARG A 113 -4.84 -10.93 6.82
N ALA A 114 -4.01 -11.53 7.69
CA ALA A 114 -2.67 -11.98 7.31
C ALA A 114 -2.72 -13.07 6.23
N VAL A 115 -3.63 -14.04 6.38
CA VAL A 115 -3.87 -15.11 5.40
C VAL A 115 -4.32 -14.54 4.06
N ALA A 116 -5.30 -13.64 4.05
CA ALA A 116 -5.81 -13.01 2.83
C ALA A 116 -4.71 -12.24 2.07
N ILE A 117 -3.86 -11.50 2.79
CA ILE A 117 -2.74 -10.77 2.18
C ILE A 117 -1.69 -11.75 1.63
N ALA A 118 -1.41 -12.84 2.35
CA ALA A 118 -0.51 -13.88 1.86
C ALA A 118 -1.03 -14.51 0.55
N GLU A 119 -2.32 -14.85 0.48
CA GLU A 119 -2.95 -15.36 -0.75
C GLU A 119 -2.86 -14.36 -1.90
N GLN A 120 -3.10 -13.08 -1.65
CA GLN A 120 -2.99 -12.02 -2.66
C GLN A 120 -1.55 -11.89 -3.20
N PHE A 121 -0.55 -12.04 -2.34
CA PHE A 121 0.84 -12.03 -2.77
C PHE A 121 1.22 -13.28 -3.59
N GLU A 122 0.69 -14.45 -3.25
CA GLU A 122 0.86 -15.65 -4.07
C GLU A 122 0.26 -15.49 -5.48
N VAL A 123 -0.80 -14.68 -5.65
CA VAL A 123 -1.31 -14.28 -6.98
C VAL A 123 -0.26 -13.46 -7.74
N SER A 124 0.42 -12.56 -7.06
CA SER A 124 1.48 -11.75 -7.68
C SER A 124 2.66 -12.60 -8.13
N ARG A 125 3.09 -13.57 -7.32
CA ARG A 125 4.13 -14.53 -7.70
C ARG A 125 3.75 -15.34 -8.93
N GLN A 126 2.50 -15.79 -9.04
CA GLN A 126 1.99 -16.51 -10.21
C GLN A 126 1.99 -15.63 -11.46
N PHE A 127 1.51 -14.39 -11.34
CA PHE A 127 1.51 -13.43 -12.43
C PHE A 127 2.94 -13.18 -12.95
N TRP A 128 3.89 -12.91 -12.07
CA TRP A 128 5.30 -12.68 -12.47
C TRP A 128 5.93 -13.95 -13.07
N ALA A 129 5.67 -15.12 -12.49
CA ALA A 129 6.15 -16.38 -13.04
C ALA A 129 5.62 -16.64 -14.46
N HIS A 130 4.34 -16.33 -14.71
CA HIS A 130 3.76 -16.38 -16.06
C HIS A 130 4.47 -15.40 -17.00
N GLN A 131 4.69 -14.14 -16.59
CA GLN A 131 5.36 -13.13 -17.42
C GLN A 131 6.82 -13.53 -17.73
N ILE A 132 7.54 -14.16 -16.81
CA ILE A 132 8.85 -14.76 -17.06
C ILE A 132 8.74 -15.87 -18.11
N GLY A 133 7.81 -16.81 -17.93
CA GLY A 133 7.57 -17.91 -18.88
C GLY A 133 7.20 -17.45 -20.29
N ARG A 134 6.58 -16.28 -20.43
CA ARG A 134 6.25 -15.64 -21.70
C ARG A 134 7.40 -14.80 -22.29
N GLY A 135 8.50 -14.61 -21.55
CA GLY A 135 9.61 -13.75 -21.95
C GLY A 135 9.29 -12.25 -21.91
N HIS A 136 8.20 -11.88 -21.24
CA HIS A 136 7.80 -10.49 -21.02
C HIS A 136 8.61 -9.85 -19.89
N MET A 137 8.99 -10.64 -18.89
CA MET A 137 9.92 -10.27 -17.83
C MET A 137 11.15 -11.21 -17.88
N GLN A 138 12.28 -10.72 -17.39
CA GLN A 138 13.55 -11.47 -17.41
C GLN A 138 14.33 -11.18 -16.13
N GLN A 139 15.30 -12.07 -15.80
CA GLN A 139 16.22 -11.89 -14.69
C GLN A 139 15.47 -11.55 -13.39
N PRO A 140 14.70 -12.50 -12.82
CA PRO A 140 13.86 -12.25 -11.65
C PRO A 140 14.63 -11.64 -10.47
N GLU A 141 15.92 -11.94 -10.31
CA GLU A 141 16.80 -11.36 -9.29
C GLU A 141 16.96 -9.84 -9.38
N THR A 142 16.60 -9.23 -10.50
CA THR A 142 16.61 -7.76 -10.65
C THR A 142 15.41 -7.09 -10.00
N PHE A 143 14.33 -7.82 -9.71
CA PHE A 143 13.12 -7.23 -9.16
C PHE A 143 12.53 -7.99 -7.95
N VAL A 144 12.83 -9.28 -7.76
CA VAL A 144 12.40 -10.04 -6.57
C VAL A 144 13.55 -10.86 -6.02
N ASN A 145 13.82 -10.70 -4.73
CA ASN A 145 14.94 -11.33 -4.06
C ASN A 145 14.46 -12.04 -2.80
N ALA A 146 15.03 -13.23 -2.52
CA ALA A 146 14.83 -13.90 -1.25
C ALA A 146 15.38 -13.00 -0.12
N THR A 147 14.49 -12.57 0.75
CA THR A 147 14.83 -11.72 1.90
C THR A 147 13.92 -12.16 3.04
N PRO A 148 14.41 -12.97 3.98
CA PRO A 148 13.58 -13.47 5.06
C PRO A 148 12.87 -12.37 5.80
N HIS A 149 11.61 -12.65 6.18
CA HIS A 149 10.82 -11.72 6.99
C HIS A 149 10.85 -12.12 8.46
N MET A 150 11.00 -11.15 9.31
CA MET A 150 11.19 -11.31 10.73
C MET A 150 10.30 -10.33 11.50
N SER A 151 9.63 -10.78 12.55
CA SER A 151 9.10 -9.88 13.56
C SER A 151 10.07 -9.88 14.74
N PHE A 152 10.38 -8.71 15.28
CA PHE A 152 11.28 -8.56 16.41
C PHE A 152 10.66 -7.66 17.46
N VAL A 153 10.55 -8.16 18.70
CA VAL A 153 9.89 -7.44 19.78
C VAL A 153 10.66 -7.60 21.09
N TRP A 154 10.41 -6.69 22.04
CA TRP A 154 10.91 -6.73 23.41
C TRP A 154 9.82 -6.41 24.41
N GLY A 155 10.02 -6.81 25.68
CA GLY A 155 9.07 -6.67 26.76
C GLY A 155 8.05 -7.80 26.84
N ASP A 156 7.68 -8.18 28.07
CA ASP A 156 6.92 -9.41 28.36
C ASP A 156 5.59 -9.52 27.61
N ALA A 157 4.82 -8.41 27.53
CA ALA A 157 3.54 -8.40 26.83
C ALA A 157 3.68 -8.64 25.32
N ASN A 158 4.70 -8.02 24.70
CA ASN A 158 4.95 -8.18 23.26
C ASN A 158 5.50 -9.57 22.92
N ILE A 159 6.29 -10.15 23.81
CA ILE A 159 6.82 -11.52 23.68
C ILE A 159 5.66 -12.52 23.73
N GLU A 160 4.77 -12.39 24.70
CA GLU A 160 3.60 -13.27 24.83
C GLU A 160 2.67 -13.15 23.61
N TYR A 161 2.41 -11.93 23.16
CA TYR A 161 1.66 -11.69 21.92
C TYR A 161 2.31 -12.38 20.72
N LEU A 162 3.62 -12.21 20.51
CA LEU A 162 4.34 -12.78 19.36
C LEU A 162 4.29 -14.32 19.39
N LYS A 163 4.40 -14.93 20.58
CA LYS A 163 4.28 -16.37 20.79
C LYS A 163 2.90 -16.89 20.40
N LYS A 164 1.83 -16.23 20.85
CA LYS A 164 0.45 -16.55 20.47
C LYS A 164 0.25 -16.41 18.96
N ARG A 165 0.75 -15.33 18.37
CA ARG A 165 0.69 -15.07 16.94
C ARG A 165 1.36 -16.18 16.13
N HIS A 166 2.56 -16.57 16.49
CA HIS A 166 3.28 -17.67 15.85
C HIS A 166 2.46 -18.97 15.88
N ALA A 167 1.96 -19.35 17.07
CA ALA A 167 1.16 -20.56 17.24
C ALA A 167 -0.16 -20.53 16.44
N ALA A 168 -0.75 -19.35 16.25
CA ALA A 168 -1.97 -19.20 15.44
C ALA A 168 -1.70 -19.29 13.94
N LEU A 169 -0.67 -18.59 13.44
CA LEU A 169 -0.35 -18.54 12.02
C LEU A 169 0.18 -19.85 11.46
N THR A 170 1.04 -20.56 12.20
CA THR A 170 1.71 -21.80 11.73
C THR A 170 0.77 -22.98 11.53
N ARG A 171 -0.50 -22.85 11.93
CA ARG A 171 -1.56 -23.81 11.58
C ARG A 171 -2.00 -23.71 10.12
N ASN A 172 -1.68 -22.62 9.43
CA ASN A 172 -2.05 -22.41 8.05
C ASN A 172 -0.87 -22.76 7.11
N PRO A 173 -1.10 -23.50 6.01
CA PRO A 173 -0.06 -23.91 5.06
C PRO A 173 0.82 -22.76 4.55
N LEU A 174 0.28 -21.55 4.40
CA LEU A 174 1.04 -20.39 3.91
C LEU A 174 2.12 -19.92 4.88
N PHE A 175 2.00 -20.24 6.17
CA PHE A 175 2.94 -19.84 7.21
C PHE A 175 3.80 -20.99 7.73
N TYR A 176 3.75 -22.16 7.07
CA TYR A 176 4.61 -23.29 7.40
C TYR A 176 6.08 -22.94 7.23
N GLY A 177 6.90 -23.34 8.22
CA GLY A 177 8.33 -23.03 8.26
C GLY A 177 8.69 -21.73 8.98
N MET A 178 7.70 -20.99 9.53
CA MET A 178 7.98 -19.86 10.41
C MET A 178 8.55 -20.39 11.73
N GLU A 179 9.72 -19.88 12.12
CA GLU A 179 10.37 -20.16 13.41
C GLU A 179 10.05 -19.08 14.44
N TYR A 180 10.10 -19.45 15.72
CA TYR A 180 9.98 -18.54 16.88
C TYR A 180 11.12 -18.80 17.86
N THR A 181 11.68 -17.74 18.43
CA THR A 181 12.68 -17.86 19.49
C THR A 181 12.68 -16.66 20.42
N GLU A 182 13.08 -16.88 21.68
CA GLU A 182 13.40 -15.87 22.69
C GLU A 182 14.92 -15.83 22.97
N ASP A 183 15.69 -16.70 22.32
CA ASP A 183 17.14 -16.80 22.49
C ASP A 183 17.87 -15.74 21.63
N GLN A 184 18.53 -14.79 22.30
CA GLN A 184 19.35 -13.76 21.64
C GLN A 184 20.43 -14.35 20.74
N ALA A 185 21.03 -15.51 21.10
CA ALA A 185 22.06 -16.14 20.29
C ALA A 185 21.49 -16.67 18.96
N LYS A 186 20.27 -17.21 18.98
CA LYS A 186 19.57 -17.64 17.76
C LYS A 186 19.16 -16.44 16.90
N ILE A 187 18.67 -15.36 17.52
CA ILE A 187 18.32 -14.12 16.81
C ILE A 187 19.58 -13.51 16.15
N ALA A 188 20.72 -13.53 16.82
CA ALA A 188 22.00 -13.06 16.28
C ALA A 188 22.45 -13.85 15.03
N GLN A 189 22.10 -15.14 14.92
CA GLN A 189 22.38 -15.93 13.70
C GLN A 189 21.53 -15.44 12.52
N TRP A 190 20.29 -14.99 12.73
CA TRP A 190 19.39 -14.47 11.70
C TRP A 190 19.70 -13.02 11.33
N ALA A 191 19.95 -12.18 12.34
CA ALA A 191 20.14 -10.74 12.18
C ALA A 191 21.08 -10.19 13.27
N PRO A 192 22.40 -10.31 13.08
CA PRO A 192 23.39 -9.96 14.11
C PRO A 192 23.28 -8.49 14.57
N LEU A 193 22.89 -7.57 13.68
CA LEU A 193 22.77 -6.16 14.04
C LEU A 193 21.71 -5.88 15.11
N LEU A 194 20.68 -6.72 15.23
CA LEU A 194 19.62 -6.57 16.24
C LEU A 194 20.12 -6.89 17.65
N ILE A 195 21.20 -7.66 17.79
CA ILE A 195 21.66 -8.20 19.07
C ILE A 195 23.00 -7.62 19.51
N GLU A 196 23.87 -7.29 18.58
CA GLU A 196 25.19 -6.74 18.94
C GLU A 196 25.08 -5.44 19.74
N GLY A 197 25.67 -5.44 20.95
CA GLY A 197 25.59 -4.32 21.89
C GLY A 197 24.28 -4.25 22.69
N ARG A 198 23.35 -5.19 22.50
CA ARG A 198 22.13 -5.28 23.30
C ARG A 198 22.43 -5.88 24.68
N ASP A 199 21.72 -5.37 25.70
CA ASP A 199 21.80 -5.92 27.04
C ASP A 199 21.42 -7.42 27.02
N PRO A 200 22.31 -8.33 27.46
CA PRO A 200 22.01 -9.77 27.49
C PRO A 200 20.82 -10.14 28.39
N GLN A 201 20.43 -9.27 29.31
CA GLN A 201 19.26 -9.49 30.19
C GLN A 201 17.97 -8.92 29.61
N GLN A 202 18.04 -8.15 28.53
CA GLN A 202 16.84 -7.64 27.87
C GLN A 202 16.08 -8.80 27.23
N LYS A 203 14.85 -9.03 27.70
CA LYS A 203 13.98 -10.03 27.12
C LYS A 203 13.53 -9.59 25.71
N VAL A 204 13.78 -10.42 24.73
CA VAL A 204 13.41 -10.23 23.32
C VAL A 204 12.77 -11.49 22.77
N ALA A 205 12.00 -11.35 21.71
CA ALA A 205 11.54 -12.49 20.92
C ALA A 205 11.51 -12.13 19.43
N ALA A 206 11.65 -13.15 18.60
CA ALA A 206 11.56 -12.98 17.16
C ALA A 206 10.82 -14.17 16.50
N THR A 207 10.14 -13.86 15.39
CA THR A 207 9.78 -14.86 14.38
C THR A 207 10.66 -14.69 13.15
N TYR A 208 10.91 -15.78 12.43
CA TYR A 208 11.71 -15.79 11.22
C TYR A 208 11.03 -16.64 10.15
N MET A 209 10.82 -16.08 8.97
CA MET A 209 10.23 -16.78 7.82
C MET A 209 11.18 -16.70 6.63
N PRO A 210 11.81 -17.82 6.23
CA PRO A 210 12.81 -17.82 5.16
C PRO A 210 12.23 -17.54 3.77
N LEU A 211 10.92 -17.67 3.58
CA LEU A 211 10.21 -17.43 2.31
C LEU A 211 9.86 -15.97 2.06
N GLY A 212 10.30 -15.04 2.92
CA GLY A 212 10.12 -13.60 2.72
C GLY A 212 10.84 -13.09 1.47
N THR A 213 10.37 -11.96 0.92
CA THR A 213 10.93 -11.36 -0.30
C THR A 213 11.05 -9.86 -0.21
N ASP A 214 12.10 -9.31 -0.81
CA ASP A 214 12.21 -7.91 -1.23
C ASP A 214 11.86 -7.78 -2.70
N VAL A 215 11.08 -6.75 -3.06
CA VAL A 215 10.61 -6.49 -4.43
C VAL A 215 10.92 -5.06 -4.84
N ASP A 216 11.57 -4.90 -5.98
CA ASP A 216 11.69 -3.61 -6.66
C ASP A 216 10.52 -3.42 -7.62
N PHE A 217 9.47 -2.75 -7.16
CA PHE A 217 8.28 -2.48 -7.95
C PHE A 217 8.54 -1.53 -9.13
N GLY A 218 9.58 -0.71 -9.04
CA GLY A 218 10.05 0.11 -10.15
C GLY A 218 10.53 -0.75 -11.31
N THR A 219 11.37 -1.73 -11.02
CA THR A 219 11.89 -2.68 -12.02
C THR A 219 10.76 -3.57 -12.56
N VAL A 220 9.85 -4.08 -11.72
CA VAL A 220 8.64 -4.80 -12.17
C VAL A 220 7.86 -3.96 -13.18
N THR A 221 7.55 -2.70 -12.85
CA THR A 221 6.79 -1.80 -13.71
C THR A 221 7.49 -1.55 -15.04
N ASN A 222 8.79 -1.25 -15.00
CA ASN A 222 9.60 -0.99 -16.18
C ASN A 222 9.65 -2.20 -17.12
N GLN A 223 9.81 -3.41 -16.60
CA GLN A 223 9.85 -4.62 -17.43
C GLN A 223 8.49 -4.89 -18.10
N LEU A 224 7.39 -4.76 -17.36
CA LEU A 224 6.03 -4.90 -17.92
C LEU A 224 5.78 -3.88 -19.02
N VAL A 225 6.07 -2.59 -18.79
CA VAL A 225 5.86 -1.54 -19.77
C VAL A 225 6.73 -1.74 -21.01
N ARG A 226 8.01 -2.11 -20.86
CA ARG A 226 8.89 -2.44 -21.99
C ARG A 226 8.35 -3.60 -22.84
N SER A 227 7.72 -4.58 -22.22
CA SER A 227 7.06 -5.66 -22.94
C SER A 227 5.83 -5.17 -23.69
N LEU A 228 4.98 -4.37 -23.04
CA LEU A 228 3.77 -3.79 -23.63
C LEU A 228 4.09 -2.91 -24.85
N GLN A 229 5.17 -2.14 -24.82
CA GLN A 229 5.60 -1.27 -25.93
C GLN A 229 5.96 -2.05 -27.22
N LYS A 230 6.10 -3.38 -27.16
CA LYS A 230 6.28 -4.21 -28.36
C LYS A 230 4.96 -4.50 -29.07
N ALA A 231 3.82 -4.29 -28.41
CA ALA A 231 2.50 -4.49 -29.00
C ALA A 231 2.09 -3.26 -29.85
N PRO A 232 1.61 -3.43 -31.09
CA PRO A 232 1.32 -2.33 -32.00
C PRO A 232 0.13 -1.46 -31.56
N ASN A 233 -0.70 -1.96 -30.68
CA ASN A 233 -1.90 -1.29 -30.15
C ASN A 233 -1.73 -0.75 -28.73
N PHE A 234 -0.51 -0.78 -28.19
CA PHE A 234 -0.16 -0.14 -26.94
C PHE A 234 0.63 1.16 -27.20
N LYS A 235 0.25 2.22 -26.50
CA LYS A 235 0.93 3.51 -26.61
C LYS A 235 1.20 4.12 -25.25
N LEU A 236 2.47 4.45 -24.98
CA LEU A 236 2.92 5.18 -23.80
C LEU A 236 3.22 6.63 -24.18
N ASN A 237 2.58 7.58 -23.50
CA ASN A 237 2.80 9.00 -23.64
C ASN A 237 3.39 9.54 -22.33
N LEU A 238 4.71 9.76 -22.29
CA LEU A 238 5.41 10.39 -21.19
C LEU A 238 5.31 11.92 -21.28
N GLN A 239 5.49 12.61 -20.17
CA GLN A 239 5.32 14.06 -20.05
C GLN A 239 3.93 14.54 -20.54
N HIS A 240 2.92 13.71 -20.31
CA HIS A 240 1.53 14.01 -20.66
C HIS A 240 0.66 13.97 -19.41
N GLU A 241 0.18 15.14 -19.00
CA GLU A 241 -0.68 15.30 -17.82
C GLU A 241 -2.15 15.27 -18.21
N VAL A 242 -2.91 14.33 -17.63
CA VAL A 242 -4.36 14.34 -17.77
C VAL A 242 -4.92 15.46 -16.89
N ARG A 243 -5.68 16.37 -17.49
CA ARG A 243 -6.21 17.58 -16.84
C ARG A 243 -7.71 17.59 -16.64
N ALA A 244 -8.45 16.83 -17.48
CA ALA A 244 -9.89 16.72 -17.34
C ALA A 244 -10.40 15.36 -17.83
N LEU A 245 -11.45 14.89 -17.18
CA LEU A 245 -12.20 13.69 -17.55
C LEU A 245 -13.66 14.10 -17.66
N ARG A 246 -14.29 13.86 -18.83
CA ARG A 246 -15.69 14.18 -19.06
C ARG A 246 -16.40 13.03 -19.76
N GLN A 247 -17.43 12.49 -19.15
CA GLN A 247 -18.25 11.46 -19.76
C GLN A 247 -19.17 12.05 -20.84
N ASN A 248 -19.25 11.38 -21.98
CA ASN A 248 -20.15 11.69 -23.07
C ASN A 248 -21.52 10.98 -22.88
N GLU A 249 -22.52 11.37 -23.66
CA GLU A 249 -23.85 10.74 -23.63
C GLU A 249 -23.81 9.25 -24.00
N ASP A 250 -22.88 8.87 -24.88
CA ASP A 250 -22.64 7.49 -25.31
C ASP A 250 -21.81 6.66 -24.31
N LYS A 251 -21.59 7.18 -23.10
CA LYS A 251 -20.81 6.59 -22.00
C LYS A 251 -19.30 6.51 -22.26
N THR A 252 -18.80 6.96 -23.39
CA THR A 252 -17.37 7.15 -23.58
C THR A 252 -16.85 8.35 -22.79
N TRP A 253 -15.55 8.45 -22.67
CA TRP A 253 -14.88 9.54 -21.94
C TRP A 253 -14.04 10.41 -22.87
N ASN A 254 -14.16 11.71 -22.73
CA ASN A 254 -13.21 12.67 -23.25
C ASN A 254 -12.11 12.90 -22.18
N VAL A 255 -10.89 12.48 -22.51
CA VAL A 255 -9.71 12.63 -21.68
C VAL A 255 -8.88 13.77 -22.23
N THR A 256 -8.86 14.92 -21.56
CA THR A 256 -8.04 16.08 -21.95
C THR A 256 -6.64 15.94 -21.36
N VAL A 257 -5.65 16.01 -22.22
CA VAL A 257 -4.25 15.75 -21.89
C VAL A 257 -3.39 16.91 -22.34
N ALA A 258 -2.51 17.40 -21.46
CA ALA A 258 -1.54 18.43 -21.79
C ALA A 258 -0.16 17.80 -22.04
N ASN A 259 0.46 18.11 -23.15
CA ASN A 259 1.85 17.73 -23.45
C ASN A 259 2.81 18.73 -22.77
N LEU A 260 3.42 18.30 -21.67
CA LEU A 260 4.31 19.16 -20.87
C LEU A 260 5.64 19.46 -21.59
N ALA A 261 6.07 18.62 -22.52
CA ALA A 261 7.26 18.84 -23.34
C ALA A 261 7.02 19.86 -24.46
N ASP A 262 5.75 20.17 -24.80
CA ASP A 262 5.36 21.10 -25.86
C ASP A 262 4.48 22.23 -25.32
N GLY A 263 5.02 23.00 -24.38
CA GLY A 263 4.35 24.17 -23.81
C GLY A 263 2.97 23.91 -23.19
N ALA A 264 2.73 22.68 -22.75
CA ALA A 264 1.46 22.21 -22.20
C ALA A 264 0.26 22.33 -23.18
N LYS A 265 0.53 22.16 -24.47
CA LYS A 265 -0.51 22.09 -25.50
C LYS A 265 -1.49 20.96 -25.18
N GLU A 266 -2.76 21.29 -25.16
CA GLU A 266 -3.83 20.35 -24.82
C GLU A 266 -4.38 19.66 -26.07
N LYS A 267 -4.71 18.38 -25.91
CA LYS A 267 -5.50 17.54 -26.83
C LYS A 267 -6.52 16.72 -26.07
N THR A 268 -7.53 16.23 -26.75
CA THR A 268 -8.52 15.34 -26.14
C THR A 268 -8.51 13.99 -26.87
N VAL A 269 -8.51 12.91 -26.07
CA VAL A 269 -8.61 11.53 -26.55
C VAL A 269 -9.94 10.94 -26.06
N LYS A 270 -10.72 10.34 -26.97
CA LYS A 270 -11.96 9.63 -26.64
C LYS A 270 -11.63 8.19 -26.25
N ALA A 271 -12.17 7.70 -25.14
CA ALA A 271 -11.93 6.35 -24.61
C ALA A 271 -13.22 5.66 -24.19
N LYS A 272 -13.28 4.30 -24.31
CA LYS A 272 -14.41 3.51 -23.81
C LYS A 272 -14.31 3.29 -22.30
N PHE A 273 -13.10 3.05 -21.80
CA PHE A 273 -12.82 2.84 -20.39
C PHE A 273 -11.61 3.68 -19.94
N VAL A 274 -11.68 4.22 -18.72
CA VAL A 274 -10.59 4.97 -18.11
C VAL A 274 -10.22 4.34 -16.76
N PHE A 275 -8.94 4.03 -16.57
CA PHE A 275 -8.41 3.68 -15.27
C PHE A 275 -7.55 4.82 -14.70
N VAL A 276 -7.90 5.29 -13.53
CA VAL A 276 -7.15 6.34 -12.82
C VAL A 276 -6.18 5.68 -11.84
N GLY A 277 -5.00 5.34 -12.36
CA GLY A 277 -3.86 4.75 -11.63
C GLY A 277 -2.83 5.80 -11.20
N ALA A 278 -3.27 7.01 -10.86
CA ALA A 278 -2.43 8.18 -10.61
C ALA A 278 -1.89 8.27 -9.17
N GLY A 279 -1.78 7.14 -8.45
CA GLY A 279 -1.30 7.13 -7.06
C GLY A 279 -2.12 8.06 -6.16
N GLY A 280 -1.46 8.90 -5.38
CA GLY A 280 -2.16 9.86 -4.50
C GLY A 280 -3.07 10.84 -5.24
N ALA A 281 -2.75 11.21 -6.48
CA ALA A 281 -3.58 12.11 -7.28
C ALA A 281 -4.86 11.44 -7.83
N ALA A 282 -5.03 10.13 -7.67
CA ALA A 282 -6.22 9.43 -8.14
C ALA A 282 -7.51 9.98 -7.53
N LEU A 283 -7.47 10.41 -6.27
CA LEU A 283 -8.62 11.01 -5.59
C LEU A 283 -9.10 12.30 -6.27
N THR A 284 -8.19 13.24 -6.52
CA THR A 284 -8.55 14.54 -7.15
C THR A 284 -9.02 14.36 -8.58
N MET A 285 -8.43 13.42 -9.31
CA MET A 285 -8.88 13.09 -10.67
C MET A 285 -10.25 12.41 -10.69
N LEU A 286 -10.50 11.52 -9.74
CA LEU A 286 -11.80 10.89 -9.57
C LEU A 286 -12.87 11.92 -9.22
N GLN A 287 -12.58 12.88 -8.34
CA GLN A 287 -13.47 14.01 -8.04
C GLN A 287 -13.73 14.86 -9.29
N ALA A 288 -12.69 15.14 -10.08
CA ALA A 288 -12.78 15.94 -11.31
C ALA A 288 -13.58 15.22 -12.42
N SER A 289 -13.69 13.88 -12.39
CA SER A 289 -14.53 13.12 -13.32
C SER A 289 -16.03 13.38 -13.15
N GLY A 290 -16.44 13.85 -11.97
CA GLY A 290 -17.84 14.19 -11.64
C GLY A 290 -18.75 13.01 -11.37
N ILE A 291 -18.23 11.76 -11.30
CA ILE A 291 -19.06 10.60 -10.97
C ILE A 291 -19.59 10.71 -9.53
N PRO A 292 -20.86 10.32 -9.29
CA PRO A 292 -21.46 10.44 -7.95
C PRO A 292 -20.71 9.67 -6.86
N GLU A 293 -20.10 8.55 -7.20
CA GLU A 293 -19.38 7.66 -6.31
C GLU A 293 -18.16 8.35 -5.66
N SER A 294 -17.56 9.32 -6.36
CA SER A 294 -16.40 10.09 -5.86
C SER A 294 -16.70 10.92 -4.61
N ARG A 295 -17.97 11.34 -4.41
CA ARG A 295 -18.40 12.23 -3.32
C ARG A 295 -18.24 11.62 -1.92
N ASN A 296 -18.11 10.30 -1.83
CA ASN A 296 -17.99 9.60 -0.56
C ASN A 296 -16.56 9.55 -0.02
N TYR A 297 -15.60 10.16 -0.73
CA TYR A 297 -14.18 10.02 -0.43
C TYR A 297 -13.49 11.37 -0.19
N ALA A 298 -12.57 11.33 0.77
CA ALA A 298 -11.56 12.35 1.01
C ALA A 298 -10.19 11.67 1.18
N GLY A 299 -9.13 12.44 1.17
CA GLY A 299 -7.78 11.96 1.33
C GLY A 299 -7.02 12.73 2.40
N PHE A 300 -6.14 12.02 3.08
CA PHE A 300 -5.20 12.58 4.04
C PHE A 300 -3.78 12.14 3.64
N PRO A 301 -2.92 13.08 3.17
CA PRO A 301 -1.57 12.73 2.72
C PRO A 301 -0.61 12.55 3.90
N VAL A 302 0.25 11.55 3.80
CA VAL A 302 1.37 11.32 4.71
C VAL A 302 2.57 10.90 3.89
N GLY A 303 3.66 11.65 3.97
CA GLY A 303 4.94 11.24 3.40
C GLY A 303 5.66 10.23 4.29
N GLY A 304 6.65 9.57 3.74
CA GLY A 304 7.54 8.68 4.47
C GLY A 304 8.99 9.14 4.35
N GLU A 305 9.78 8.90 5.39
CA GLU A 305 11.24 9.05 5.39
C GLU A 305 11.88 7.80 5.96
N PHE A 306 13.04 7.44 5.43
CA PHE A 306 13.88 6.37 5.94
C PHE A 306 15.29 6.87 6.25
N LEU A 307 15.90 6.33 7.28
CA LEU A 307 17.35 6.31 7.39
C LEU A 307 17.87 5.20 6.47
N ALA A 308 18.82 5.50 5.62
CA ALA A 308 19.37 4.58 4.62
C ALA A 308 20.89 4.47 4.74
N ILE A 309 21.41 3.25 4.58
CA ILE A 309 22.84 2.97 4.56
C ILE A 309 23.19 2.03 3.42
N GLU A 310 24.31 2.33 2.72
CA GLU A 310 24.84 1.54 1.59
C GLU A 310 26.24 0.94 1.91
N ASN A 311 26.70 1.06 3.16
CA ASN A 311 28.00 0.53 3.60
C ASN A 311 27.99 -1.00 3.57
N ALA A 312 28.80 -1.61 2.69
CA ALA A 312 28.87 -3.05 2.48
C ALA A 312 29.21 -3.84 3.75
N ALA A 313 30.02 -3.30 4.66
CA ALA A 313 30.36 -3.95 5.93
C ALA A 313 29.15 -4.08 6.87
N ILE A 314 28.13 -3.25 6.70
CA ILE A 314 26.88 -3.27 7.47
C ILE A 314 25.81 -4.03 6.71
N THR A 315 25.60 -3.73 5.42
CA THR A 315 24.53 -4.35 4.62
C THR A 315 24.70 -5.87 4.49
N ALA A 316 25.95 -6.36 4.37
CA ALA A 316 26.25 -7.80 4.34
C ALA A 316 25.86 -8.55 5.63
N ARG A 317 25.67 -7.83 6.75
CA ARG A 317 25.34 -8.38 8.07
C ARG A 317 23.85 -8.26 8.41
N HIS A 318 23.05 -7.66 7.52
CA HIS A 318 21.61 -7.56 7.69
C HIS A 318 20.91 -7.95 6.40
N THR A 319 20.43 -9.19 6.34
CA THR A 319 19.85 -9.80 5.14
C THR A 319 18.36 -10.08 5.28
N VAL A 320 17.71 -9.53 6.30
CA VAL A 320 16.30 -9.75 6.64
C VAL A 320 15.50 -8.45 6.55
N LYS A 321 14.18 -8.57 6.55
CA LYS A 321 13.26 -7.47 6.88
C LYS A 321 12.76 -7.68 8.29
N ALA A 322 13.22 -6.86 9.25
CA ALA A 322 12.91 -6.97 10.67
C ALA A 322 11.89 -5.91 11.11
N TYR A 323 10.65 -6.35 11.34
CA TYR A 323 9.53 -5.51 11.73
C TYR A 323 9.30 -5.54 13.22
N GLY A 324 9.10 -4.36 13.82
CA GLY A 324 8.70 -4.25 15.22
C GLY A 324 7.19 -4.18 15.40
N LYS A 325 6.80 -3.87 16.63
CA LYS A 325 5.42 -3.56 16.98
C LYS A 325 5.26 -2.05 17.07
N ALA A 326 4.19 -1.53 16.49
CA ALA A 326 3.84 -0.12 16.65
C ALA A 326 3.60 0.21 18.13
N GLU A 327 3.98 1.42 18.56
CA GLU A 327 3.59 1.93 19.87
C GLU A 327 2.06 1.97 20.01
N GLU A 328 1.57 1.83 21.22
CA GLU A 328 0.15 1.88 21.50
C GLU A 328 -0.45 3.24 21.07
N GLY A 329 -1.55 3.21 20.31
CA GLY A 329 -2.15 4.41 19.73
C GLY A 329 -1.53 4.88 18.41
N SER A 330 -0.44 4.29 17.96
CA SER A 330 0.18 4.62 16.66
C SER A 330 -0.55 3.96 15.49
N PRO A 331 -0.63 4.63 14.33
CA PRO A 331 -1.26 4.02 13.16
C PRO A 331 -0.46 2.79 12.69
N PRO A 332 -1.13 1.77 12.14
CA PRO A 332 -0.48 0.52 11.71
C PRO A 332 0.68 0.70 10.72
N MET A 333 0.69 1.82 10.00
CA MET A 333 1.70 2.14 8.99
C MET A 333 2.97 2.78 9.56
N SER A 334 3.01 3.05 10.86
CA SER A 334 4.14 3.68 11.55
C SER A 334 5.04 2.66 12.25
N VAL A 335 4.84 1.38 11.98
CA VAL A 335 5.68 0.31 12.53
C VAL A 335 7.09 0.50 12.02
N PRO A 336 8.07 0.75 12.89
CA PRO A 336 9.45 0.84 12.47
C PRO A 336 9.94 -0.55 12.04
N HIS A 337 10.79 -0.58 11.02
CA HIS A 337 11.43 -1.80 10.54
C HIS A 337 12.83 -1.51 10.04
N LEU A 338 13.72 -2.49 10.19
CA LEU A 338 15.06 -2.47 9.67
C LEU A 338 15.12 -3.46 8.50
N ASP A 339 15.18 -2.94 7.28
CA ASP A 339 14.95 -3.72 6.08
C ASP A 339 16.19 -3.84 5.21
N ALA A 340 16.61 -5.06 4.94
CA ALA A 340 17.49 -5.34 3.82
C ALA A 340 16.73 -5.12 2.50
N ARG A 341 17.35 -4.43 1.57
CA ARG A 341 16.81 -4.14 0.24
C ARG A 341 17.88 -4.30 -0.85
N LYS A 342 17.43 -4.63 -2.05
CA LYS A 342 18.25 -4.51 -3.26
C LYS A 342 17.68 -3.41 -4.15
N LEU A 343 18.41 -2.29 -4.27
CA LEU A 343 18.00 -1.11 -5.04
C LEU A 343 19.13 -0.70 -5.99
N ASP A 344 18.78 -0.47 -7.25
CA ASP A 344 19.75 -0.09 -8.30
C ASP A 344 20.96 -1.05 -8.37
N GLY A 345 20.72 -2.34 -8.11
CA GLY A 345 21.77 -3.38 -8.10
C GLY A 345 22.68 -3.38 -6.86
N LYS A 346 22.40 -2.54 -5.84
CA LYS A 346 23.15 -2.45 -4.59
C LYS A 346 22.36 -2.99 -3.41
N ASP A 347 23.08 -3.52 -2.43
CA ASP A 347 22.50 -3.87 -1.13
C ASP A 347 22.41 -2.62 -0.26
N VAL A 348 21.23 -2.37 0.27
CA VAL A 348 20.88 -1.20 1.09
C VAL A 348 20.16 -1.68 2.34
N VAL A 349 20.38 -1.04 3.48
CA VAL A 349 19.51 -1.21 4.65
C VAL A 349 18.76 0.09 4.90
N LEU A 350 17.45 -0.03 5.04
CA LEU A 350 16.56 1.07 5.39
C LEU A 350 16.02 0.89 6.79
N PHE A 351 15.91 1.99 7.55
CA PHE A 351 15.24 2.02 8.84
C PHE A 351 14.15 3.09 8.88
N GLY A 352 12.97 2.72 9.34
CA GLY A 352 11.76 3.56 9.43
C GLY A 352 10.50 2.74 9.11
N PRO A 353 9.44 3.33 8.55
CA PRO A 353 9.34 4.73 8.13
C PRO A 353 9.16 5.71 9.27
N PHE A 354 9.62 6.92 9.09
CA PHE A 354 9.20 8.10 9.86
C PHE A 354 8.14 8.85 9.06
N ALA A 355 7.10 9.37 9.73
CA ALA A 355 6.06 10.10 9.03
C ALA A 355 6.51 11.53 8.72
N LEU A 356 6.49 11.89 7.43
CA LEU A 356 6.72 13.25 6.96
C LEU A 356 5.37 13.94 6.75
N GLN A 357 5.17 15.08 7.37
CA GLN A 357 3.98 15.91 7.11
C GLN A 357 4.08 16.53 5.72
N SER A 358 3.02 16.36 4.96
CA SER A 358 2.90 16.91 3.62
C SER A 358 1.45 17.18 3.29
N THR A 359 1.20 18.24 2.54
CA THR A 359 -0.10 18.47 1.90
C THR A 359 -0.10 18.02 0.43
N LYS A 360 1.04 17.55 -0.06
CA LYS A 360 1.18 16.97 -1.40
C LYS A 360 0.61 15.56 -1.46
N PHE A 361 -0.07 15.22 -2.52
CA PHE A 361 -0.57 13.86 -2.77
C PHE A 361 0.45 12.97 -3.51
N LEU A 362 1.37 13.60 -4.21
CA LEU A 362 2.50 12.96 -4.88
C LEU A 362 3.81 13.60 -4.42
N LYS A 363 4.92 12.89 -4.51
CA LYS A 363 6.25 13.43 -4.21
C LYS A 363 6.56 14.65 -5.09
N GLU A 364 6.25 14.54 -6.37
CA GLU A 364 6.33 15.62 -7.37
C GLU A 364 4.97 16.35 -7.53
N GLY A 365 4.14 16.36 -6.48
CA GLY A 365 2.85 17.03 -6.43
C GLY A 365 2.93 18.49 -5.96
N SER A 366 1.74 19.09 -5.79
CA SER A 366 1.58 20.46 -5.33
C SER A 366 1.27 20.54 -3.83
N TRP A 367 1.79 21.55 -3.15
CA TRP A 367 1.40 21.87 -1.77
C TRP A 367 -0.09 22.22 -1.62
N PHE A 368 -0.79 22.45 -2.74
CA PHE A 368 -2.24 22.72 -2.76
C PHE A 368 -3.09 21.45 -2.96
N ASP A 369 -2.52 20.27 -3.16
CA ASP A 369 -3.25 19.02 -3.47
C ASP A 369 -4.31 18.70 -2.42
N LEU A 370 -3.94 18.75 -1.12
CA LEU A 370 -4.90 18.51 -0.03
C LEU A 370 -6.04 19.53 -0.07
N PHE A 371 -5.71 20.82 -0.18
CA PHE A 371 -6.71 21.89 -0.14
C PHE A 371 -7.66 21.83 -1.34
N SER A 372 -7.16 21.52 -2.52
CA SER A 372 -7.97 21.37 -3.74
C SER A 372 -8.88 20.15 -3.72
N SER A 373 -8.57 19.15 -2.88
CA SER A 373 -9.39 17.94 -2.72
C SER A 373 -10.59 18.14 -1.77
N VAL A 374 -10.57 19.21 -0.96
CA VAL A 374 -11.63 19.51 0.01
C VAL A 374 -12.83 20.14 -0.68
N ASN A 375 -14.02 19.62 -0.44
CA ASN A 375 -15.29 20.15 -0.96
C ASN A 375 -16.41 20.01 0.08
N SER A 376 -17.61 20.48 -0.26
CA SER A 376 -18.79 20.45 0.63
C SER A 376 -19.19 19.02 1.04
N ASP A 377 -18.96 18.03 0.18
CA ASP A 377 -19.37 16.64 0.41
C ASP A 377 -18.45 15.93 1.40
N ASN A 378 -17.15 16.30 1.44
CA ASN A 378 -16.14 15.57 2.23
C ASN A 378 -15.61 16.32 3.46
N LEU A 379 -15.73 17.67 3.54
CA LEU A 379 -15.21 18.47 4.65
C LEU A 379 -15.72 17.99 6.02
N GLY A 380 -17.04 17.72 6.12
CA GLY A 380 -17.64 17.23 7.36
C GLY A 380 -17.05 15.89 7.82
N GLY A 381 -16.83 14.97 6.88
CA GLY A 381 -16.19 13.69 7.12
C GLY A 381 -14.74 13.82 7.57
N MET A 382 -13.97 14.70 6.94
CA MET A 382 -12.57 14.98 7.31
C MET A 382 -12.45 15.52 8.74
N LEU A 383 -13.29 16.51 9.10
CA LEU A 383 -13.31 17.08 10.44
C LEU A 383 -13.69 16.01 11.49
N ARG A 384 -14.70 15.19 11.20
CA ARG A 384 -15.13 14.12 12.08
C ARG A 384 -14.01 13.10 12.33
N VAL A 385 -13.36 12.62 11.27
CA VAL A 385 -12.23 11.69 11.38
C VAL A 385 -11.10 12.29 12.19
N GLY A 386 -10.76 13.57 11.99
CA GLY A 386 -9.74 14.27 12.78
C GLY A 386 -10.07 14.30 14.27
N ILE A 387 -11.33 14.57 14.63
CA ILE A 387 -11.78 14.63 16.04
C ILE A 387 -11.80 13.23 16.67
N HIS A 388 -12.19 12.19 15.93
CA HIS A 388 -12.27 10.83 16.47
C HIS A 388 -10.92 10.09 16.51
N ASN A 389 -9.89 10.62 15.82
CA ASN A 389 -8.56 10.03 15.77
C ASN A 389 -7.50 10.99 16.33
N LEU A 390 -7.76 11.56 17.52
CA LEU A 390 -6.84 12.51 18.15
C LEU A 390 -5.47 11.91 18.44
N ASP A 391 -5.39 10.62 18.74
CA ASP A 391 -4.12 9.93 18.94
C ASP A 391 -3.29 9.89 17.65
N LEU A 392 -3.94 9.65 16.50
CA LEU A 392 -3.28 9.76 15.20
C LEU A 392 -2.78 11.19 14.94
N VAL A 393 -3.61 12.20 15.24
CA VAL A 393 -3.21 13.61 15.08
C VAL A 393 -2.02 13.92 15.98
N LYS A 394 -2.05 13.50 17.25
CA LYS A 394 -0.95 13.66 18.21
C LYS A 394 0.32 12.99 17.70
N TYR A 395 0.22 11.73 17.25
CA TYR A 395 1.33 10.99 16.65
C TYR A 395 1.96 11.77 15.48
N LEU A 396 1.15 12.23 14.53
CA LEU A 396 1.64 12.98 13.37
C LEU A 396 2.33 14.29 13.78
N VAL A 397 1.79 15.00 14.79
CA VAL A 397 2.46 16.19 15.34
C VAL A 397 3.80 15.83 15.97
N GLN A 398 3.88 14.73 16.73
CA GLN A 398 5.14 14.24 17.29
C GLN A 398 6.16 13.90 16.21
N GLN A 399 5.73 13.20 15.14
CA GLN A 399 6.60 12.89 14.01
C GLN A 399 7.13 14.13 13.29
N ALA A 400 6.32 15.21 13.20
CA ALA A 400 6.75 16.44 12.55
C ALA A 400 7.89 17.18 13.26
N VAL A 401 8.04 16.96 14.56
CA VAL A 401 9.06 17.63 15.39
C VAL A 401 10.21 16.70 15.76
N LEU A 402 10.27 15.46 15.21
CA LEU A 402 11.36 14.53 15.45
C LEU A 402 12.69 15.13 15.02
N SER A 403 13.62 15.18 15.98
CA SER A 403 15.01 15.54 15.70
C SER A 403 15.78 14.38 15.07
N ASP A 404 16.95 14.66 14.53
CA ASP A 404 17.85 13.63 14.06
C ASP A 404 18.32 12.70 15.21
N GLU A 405 18.41 13.22 16.43
CA GLU A 405 18.74 12.45 17.62
C GLU A 405 17.62 11.47 17.99
N ASP A 406 16.35 11.87 17.86
CA ASP A 406 15.21 10.98 18.11
C ASP A 406 15.17 9.84 17.08
N ARG A 407 15.43 10.14 15.78
CA ARG A 407 15.53 9.11 14.74
C ARG A 407 16.69 8.15 15.00
N GLN A 408 17.84 8.69 15.45
CA GLN A 408 19.00 7.88 15.81
C GLN A 408 18.72 6.97 17.00
N LYS A 409 18.04 7.46 18.03
CA LYS A 409 17.64 6.67 19.19
C LYS A 409 16.68 5.55 18.79
N ALA A 410 15.67 5.84 17.97
CA ALA A 410 14.76 4.83 17.45
C ALA A 410 15.49 3.75 16.63
N LEU A 411 16.49 4.12 15.84
CA LEU A 411 17.35 3.17 15.14
C LEU A 411 18.17 2.32 16.11
N GLN A 412 18.69 2.90 17.18
CA GLN A 412 19.48 2.18 18.19
C GLN A 412 18.64 1.19 19.01
N ASP A 413 17.34 1.34 19.09
CA ASP A 413 16.44 0.33 19.65
C ASP A 413 16.46 -0.97 18.84
N TYR A 414 16.80 -0.90 17.53
CA TYR A 414 16.98 -2.05 16.63
C TYR A 414 18.44 -2.43 16.45
N PHE A 415 19.29 -1.46 16.17
CA PHE A 415 20.72 -1.63 15.95
C PHE A 415 21.50 -0.80 16.98
N PRO A 416 21.82 -1.35 18.17
CA PRO A 416 22.42 -0.60 19.28
C PRO A 416 23.74 0.11 18.92
N HIS A 417 24.53 -0.48 18.03
CA HIS A 417 25.82 0.10 17.58
C HIS A 417 25.69 1.03 16.36
N ALA A 418 24.47 1.40 15.94
CA ALA A 418 24.29 2.33 14.84
C ALA A 418 24.90 3.69 15.13
N LYS A 419 25.70 4.21 14.19
CA LYS A 419 26.33 5.54 14.26
C LYS A 419 25.61 6.49 13.33
N ARG A 420 25.33 7.72 13.81
CA ARG A 420 24.55 8.71 13.05
C ARG A 420 25.17 9.06 11.70
N GLU A 421 26.48 9.16 11.65
CA GLU A 421 27.27 9.55 10.47
C GLU A 421 27.18 8.54 9.32
N ASP A 422 26.82 7.28 9.60
CA ASP A 422 26.74 6.22 8.59
C ASP A 422 25.41 6.26 7.81
N TRP A 423 24.40 6.97 8.31
CA TRP A 423 23.04 6.95 7.79
C TRP A 423 22.65 8.29 7.18
N ARG A 424 22.06 8.24 6.00
CA ARG A 424 21.43 9.40 5.34
C ARG A 424 19.91 9.33 5.43
N LEU A 425 19.26 10.48 5.56
CA LEU A 425 17.81 10.57 5.45
C LEU A 425 17.41 10.48 3.97
N ALA A 426 16.48 9.59 3.65
CA ALA A 426 15.92 9.40 2.32
C ALA A 426 14.40 9.65 2.35
N VAL A 427 13.95 10.62 1.57
CA VAL A 427 12.51 10.90 1.43
C VAL A 427 11.90 9.87 0.49
N ALA A 428 10.93 9.13 0.98
CA ALA A 428 10.16 8.14 0.25
C ALA A 428 8.96 8.76 -0.50
N GLY A 429 8.05 7.91 -0.96
CA GLY A 429 6.83 8.36 -1.64
C GLY A 429 5.78 8.96 -0.71
N GLN A 430 4.78 9.57 -1.33
CA GLN A 430 3.60 10.06 -0.65
C GLN A 430 2.53 8.95 -0.60
N ARG A 431 1.79 8.95 0.49
CA ARG A 431 0.70 8.03 0.75
C ARG A 431 -0.54 8.86 1.05
N VAL A 432 -1.64 8.63 0.33
CA VAL A 432 -2.91 9.29 0.61
C VAL A 432 -3.81 8.29 1.30
N GLN A 433 -4.03 8.52 2.59
CA GLN A 433 -4.91 7.70 3.41
C GLN A 433 -6.36 8.08 3.11
N ILE A 434 -7.21 7.09 2.83
CA ILE A 434 -8.59 7.33 2.47
C ILE A 434 -9.43 7.66 3.71
N ILE A 435 -10.27 8.67 3.59
CA ILE A 435 -11.41 8.92 4.46
C ILE A 435 -12.67 8.59 3.67
N LYS A 436 -13.46 7.65 4.15
CA LYS A 436 -14.68 7.17 3.50
C LYS A 436 -15.89 7.54 4.32
N ARG A 437 -16.96 7.99 3.68
CA ARG A 437 -18.26 8.20 4.33
C ARG A 437 -18.82 6.86 4.81
N ASP A 438 -19.24 6.82 6.05
CA ASP A 438 -19.84 5.67 6.70
C ASP A 438 -21.24 6.01 7.23
N PRO A 439 -22.27 5.19 6.98
CA PRO A 439 -23.64 5.47 7.42
C PRO A 439 -23.83 5.51 8.94
N LYS A 440 -23.01 4.76 9.70
CA LYS A 440 -23.11 4.67 11.17
C LYS A 440 -22.19 5.69 11.84
N GLU A 441 -20.93 5.72 11.43
CA GLU A 441 -19.89 6.55 12.02
C GLU A 441 -19.80 7.95 11.38
N GLY A 442 -20.55 8.20 10.29
CA GLY A 442 -20.50 9.41 9.50
C GLY A 442 -19.28 9.48 8.57
N ALA A 443 -18.10 9.15 9.05
CA ALA A 443 -16.89 8.97 8.26
C ALA A 443 -15.86 8.12 9.03
N VAL A 444 -15.09 7.31 8.32
CA VAL A 444 -14.05 6.43 8.86
C VAL A 444 -12.74 6.58 8.08
N LEU A 445 -11.63 6.34 8.76
CA LEU A 445 -10.32 6.22 8.14
C LEU A 445 -10.18 4.80 7.57
N GLN A 446 -10.14 4.69 6.25
CA GLN A 446 -10.05 3.40 5.55
C GLN A 446 -8.59 3.02 5.33
N PHE A 447 -8.17 1.87 5.84
CA PHE A 447 -6.83 1.32 5.61
C PHE A 447 -6.82 0.36 4.42
N GLY A 448 -5.69 0.33 3.69
CA GLY A 448 -5.53 -0.50 2.49
C GLY A 448 -5.86 0.24 1.21
N THR A 449 -6.33 -0.50 0.22
CA THR A 449 -6.71 0.02 -1.10
C THR A 449 -8.21 -0.10 -1.32
N GLU A 450 -8.78 0.82 -2.07
CA GLU A 450 -10.20 0.85 -2.43
C GLU A 450 -10.34 1.08 -3.94
N ILE A 451 -11.08 0.21 -4.62
CA ILE A 451 -11.46 0.41 -6.02
C ILE A 451 -12.77 1.19 -6.04
N VAL A 452 -12.78 2.33 -6.72
CA VAL A 452 -13.98 3.16 -6.91
C VAL A 452 -14.27 3.23 -8.39
N SER A 453 -15.43 2.76 -8.80
CA SER A 453 -15.89 2.79 -10.19
C SER A 453 -17.27 3.45 -10.29
N ASP A 454 -17.59 3.99 -11.46
CA ASP A 454 -18.96 4.39 -11.76
C ASP A 454 -19.86 3.15 -11.90
N LYS A 455 -21.17 3.37 -11.79
CA LYS A 455 -22.18 2.29 -11.90
C LYS A 455 -22.19 1.58 -13.26
N ASP A 456 -21.71 2.24 -14.30
CA ASP A 456 -21.69 1.72 -15.67
C ASP A 456 -20.39 0.96 -16.01
N GLY A 457 -19.40 0.96 -15.09
CA GLY A 457 -18.10 0.28 -15.28
C GLY A 457 -17.21 0.93 -16.33
N THR A 458 -17.39 2.22 -16.61
CA THR A 458 -16.65 2.92 -17.69
C THR A 458 -15.45 3.72 -17.19
N ILE A 459 -15.37 3.96 -15.89
CA ILE A 459 -14.21 4.52 -15.20
C ILE A 459 -14.00 3.79 -13.88
N ALA A 460 -12.74 3.55 -13.55
CA ALA A 460 -12.35 3.07 -12.24
C ALA A 460 -11.10 3.79 -11.73
N ALA A 461 -11.01 4.00 -10.43
CA ALA A 461 -9.83 4.54 -9.77
C ALA A 461 -9.40 3.62 -8.64
N LEU A 462 -8.10 3.57 -8.37
CA LEU A 462 -7.56 2.94 -7.18
C LEU A 462 -7.15 4.01 -6.19
N LEU A 463 -7.78 4.01 -5.03
CA LEU A 463 -7.46 4.89 -3.91
C LEU A 463 -6.73 4.11 -2.80
N GLY A 464 -6.00 4.83 -1.95
CA GLY A 464 -5.39 4.28 -0.73
C GLY A 464 -3.94 3.90 -0.85
N ALA A 465 -3.50 3.04 0.08
CA ALA A 465 -2.11 2.74 0.32
C ALA A 465 -1.86 1.23 0.55
N SER A 466 -0.74 0.91 1.19
CA SER A 466 -0.27 -0.46 1.47
C SER A 466 -1.30 -1.39 2.15
N PRO A 467 -1.31 -2.70 1.80
CA PRO A 467 -0.48 -3.35 0.80
C PRO A 467 -1.07 -3.17 -0.60
N GLY A 468 -0.44 -2.36 -1.45
CA GLY A 468 -0.91 -2.11 -2.81
C GLY A 468 -0.02 -2.78 -3.86
N ALA A 469 1.22 -2.29 -4.01
CA ALA A 469 2.13 -2.73 -5.07
C ALA A 469 2.39 -4.24 -5.04
N SER A 470 2.59 -4.84 -3.86
CA SER A 470 2.83 -6.28 -3.71
C SER A 470 1.63 -7.16 -4.07
N THR A 471 0.43 -6.59 -4.06
CA THR A 471 -0.82 -7.30 -4.36
C THR A 471 -1.50 -6.77 -5.64
N ALA A 472 -0.78 -5.98 -6.44
CA ALA A 472 -1.31 -5.34 -7.64
C ALA A 472 -2.00 -6.33 -8.61
N PRO A 473 -1.47 -7.52 -8.92
CA PRO A 473 -2.16 -8.47 -9.78
C PRO A 473 -3.52 -8.90 -9.26
N HIS A 474 -3.65 -9.16 -7.96
CA HIS A 474 -4.93 -9.50 -7.34
C HIS A 474 -5.92 -8.32 -7.39
N ILE A 475 -5.45 -7.11 -7.07
CA ILE A 475 -6.28 -5.90 -7.11
C ILE A 475 -6.80 -5.65 -8.52
N MET A 476 -5.97 -5.83 -9.55
CA MET A 476 -6.38 -5.63 -10.94
C MET A 476 -7.37 -6.69 -11.43
N ILE A 477 -7.27 -7.93 -10.97
CA ILE A 477 -8.32 -8.94 -11.23
C ILE A 477 -9.67 -8.49 -10.64
N ASN A 478 -9.68 -7.98 -9.40
CA ASN A 478 -10.90 -7.48 -8.78
C ASN A 478 -11.46 -6.25 -9.51
N LEU A 479 -10.60 -5.36 -9.98
CA LEU A 479 -10.97 -4.21 -10.79
C LEU A 479 -11.61 -4.66 -12.10
N MET A 480 -11.00 -5.61 -12.80
CA MET A 480 -11.56 -6.17 -14.04
C MET A 480 -12.92 -6.84 -13.82
N ALA A 481 -13.11 -7.50 -12.67
CA ALA A 481 -14.40 -8.11 -12.33
C ALA A 481 -15.50 -7.07 -12.11
N GLN A 482 -15.16 -5.88 -11.62
CA GLN A 482 -16.11 -4.78 -11.45
C GLN A 482 -16.38 -4.03 -12.76
N ALA A 483 -15.32 -3.74 -13.54
CA ALA A 483 -15.44 -2.92 -14.75
C ALA A 483 -15.92 -3.74 -15.98
N PHE A 484 -15.59 -5.03 -16.05
CA PHE A 484 -15.88 -5.89 -17.20
C PHE A 484 -16.58 -7.19 -16.79
N PRO A 485 -17.73 -7.13 -16.08
CA PRO A 485 -18.40 -8.33 -15.55
C PRO A 485 -18.84 -9.32 -16.64
N GLN A 486 -19.14 -8.83 -17.83
CA GLN A 486 -19.54 -9.69 -18.95
C GLN A 486 -18.37 -10.50 -19.51
N GLN A 487 -17.16 -9.93 -19.53
CA GLN A 487 -15.94 -10.59 -19.99
C GLN A 487 -15.39 -11.58 -18.95
N MET A 488 -15.62 -11.31 -17.67
CA MET A 488 -15.15 -12.15 -16.55
C MET A 488 -15.92 -13.48 -16.40
N THR A 489 -16.61 -13.93 -17.43
CA THR A 489 -17.36 -15.18 -17.45
C THR A 489 -16.48 -16.39 -17.76
N ASP A 490 -17.00 -17.58 -17.48
CA ASP A 490 -16.34 -18.86 -17.74
C ASP A 490 -16.01 -19.09 -19.22
N ALA A 491 -16.77 -18.46 -20.12
CA ALA A 491 -16.59 -18.61 -21.57
C ALA A 491 -15.52 -17.71 -22.17
N LEU A 492 -15.16 -16.60 -21.51
CA LEU A 492 -14.30 -15.56 -22.09
C LEU A 492 -12.95 -15.44 -21.36
N TRP A 493 -12.88 -14.66 -20.29
CA TRP A 493 -11.61 -14.34 -19.66
C TRP A 493 -11.14 -15.36 -18.62
N LYS A 494 -12.05 -16.06 -17.94
CA LYS A 494 -11.69 -16.98 -16.86
C LYS A 494 -10.67 -18.05 -17.26
N PRO A 495 -10.81 -18.75 -18.41
CA PRO A 495 -9.81 -19.74 -18.81
C PRO A 495 -8.42 -19.14 -19.06
N ARG A 496 -8.37 -17.91 -19.62
CA ARG A 496 -7.10 -17.20 -19.84
C ARG A 496 -6.49 -16.71 -18.52
N LEU A 497 -7.32 -16.22 -17.61
CA LEU A 497 -6.86 -15.84 -16.26
C LEU A 497 -6.29 -17.03 -15.50
N GLN A 498 -6.85 -18.24 -15.66
CA GLN A 498 -6.29 -19.46 -15.07
C GLN A 498 -4.95 -19.88 -15.69
N GLN A 499 -4.65 -19.46 -16.91
CA GLN A 499 -3.31 -19.64 -17.48
C GLN A 499 -2.30 -18.65 -16.87
N ILE A 500 -2.72 -17.41 -16.62
CA ILE A 500 -1.88 -16.35 -16.02
C ILE A 500 -1.71 -16.61 -14.52
N VAL A 501 -2.78 -16.98 -13.83
CA VAL A 501 -2.86 -17.24 -12.39
C VAL A 501 -3.52 -18.60 -12.17
N PRO A 502 -2.74 -19.71 -12.15
CA PRO A 502 -3.28 -21.07 -12.06
C PRO A 502 -4.18 -21.34 -10.86
N SER A 503 -4.04 -20.59 -9.77
CA SER A 503 -4.94 -20.69 -8.61
C SER A 503 -6.22 -19.85 -8.74
N TYR A 504 -6.45 -19.14 -9.86
CA TYR A 504 -7.64 -18.30 -10.01
C TYR A 504 -8.93 -19.10 -9.83
N GLY A 505 -9.76 -18.65 -8.87
CA GLY A 505 -11.00 -19.35 -8.46
C GLY A 505 -10.80 -20.45 -7.41
N ARG A 506 -9.57 -20.65 -6.89
CA ARG A 506 -9.24 -21.58 -5.80
C ARG A 506 -8.49 -20.83 -4.69
N LYS A 507 -8.69 -21.22 -3.44
CA LYS A 507 -7.89 -20.71 -2.32
C LYS A 507 -6.64 -21.57 -2.16
N ILE A 508 -5.48 -20.93 -2.21
CA ILE A 508 -4.18 -21.64 -2.18
C ILE A 508 -3.97 -22.37 -0.85
N ASN A 509 -4.52 -21.83 0.23
CA ASN A 509 -4.41 -22.41 1.58
C ASN A 509 -5.45 -23.49 1.91
N ASP A 510 -6.34 -23.84 0.98
CA ASP A 510 -7.34 -24.90 1.22
C ASP A 510 -6.68 -26.28 1.45
N THR A 511 -5.57 -26.54 0.75
CA THR A 511 -4.83 -27.79 0.93
C THR A 511 -3.32 -27.59 0.83
N PRO A 512 -2.51 -28.34 1.61
CA PRO A 512 -1.05 -28.35 1.45
C PRO A 512 -0.59 -28.70 0.04
N ALA A 513 -1.29 -29.63 -0.64
CA ALA A 513 -0.97 -30.03 -2.00
C ALA A 513 -1.05 -28.87 -2.99
N LEU A 514 -2.09 -28.06 -2.92
CA LEU A 514 -2.24 -26.87 -3.79
C LEU A 514 -1.21 -25.79 -3.44
N THR A 515 -0.96 -25.55 -2.16
CA THR A 515 0.10 -24.63 -1.72
C THR A 515 1.47 -25.07 -2.30
N ASN A 516 1.79 -26.35 -2.19
CA ASN A 516 3.05 -26.91 -2.72
C ASN A 516 3.15 -26.81 -4.25
N GLU A 517 2.07 -27.15 -4.97
CA GLU A 517 2.01 -27.04 -6.43
C GLU A 517 2.36 -25.62 -6.88
N ILE A 518 1.64 -24.62 -6.35
CA ILE A 518 1.79 -23.22 -6.74
C ILE A 518 3.16 -22.66 -6.31
N ARG A 519 3.59 -22.94 -5.09
CA ARG A 519 4.88 -22.42 -4.59
C ARG A 519 6.07 -23.02 -5.29
N ARG A 520 6.03 -24.32 -5.62
CA ARG A 520 7.10 -24.98 -6.38
C ARG A 520 7.26 -24.36 -7.76
N MET A 521 6.14 -24.18 -8.47
CA MET A 521 6.12 -23.54 -9.79
C MET A 521 6.66 -22.10 -9.74
N THR A 522 6.13 -21.28 -8.83
CA THR A 522 6.51 -19.86 -8.75
C THR A 522 7.93 -19.66 -8.24
N SER A 523 8.38 -20.47 -7.27
CA SER A 523 9.76 -20.41 -6.77
C SER A 523 10.77 -20.80 -7.83
N SER A 524 10.48 -21.83 -8.64
CA SER A 524 11.34 -22.21 -9.76
C SER A 524 11.47 -21.09 -10.80
N ALA A 525 10.36 -20.43 -11.18
CA ALA A 525 10.38 -19.37 -12.17
C ALA A 525 11.04 -18.08 -11.67
N LEU A 526 10.94 -17.80 -10.37
CA LEU A 526 11.40 -16.56 -9.76
C LEU A 526 12.74 -16.69 -9.01
N ASN A 527 13.41 -17.83 -9.07
CA ASN A 527 14.65 -18.14 -8.33
C ASN A 527 14.52 -17.88 -6.82
N LEU A 528 13.37 -18.28 -6.23
CA LEU A 528 13.07 -18.10 -4.82
C LEU A 528 13.14 -19.42 -4.06
N PRO A 529 13.45 -19.39 -2.75
CA PRO A 529 13.39 -20.57 -1.91
C PRO A 529 11.96 -21.08 -1.78
N TYR A 530 11.84 -22.37 -1.47
CA TYR A 530 10.57 -23.04 -1.32
C TYR A 530 10.68 -24.13 -0.22
N LEU A 531 9.58 -24.33 0.50
CA LEU A 531 9.45 -25.37 1.52
C LEU A 531 8.21 -26.21 1.22
N ASP A 532 8.36 -27.54 1.25
CA ASP A 532 7.23 -28.47 1.16
C ASP A 532 6.41 -28.45 2.45
N VAL A 533 5.14 -28.13 2.32
CA VAL A 533 4.17 -28.21 3.42
C VAL A 533 3.74 -29.65 3.60
N PRO A 534 3.83 -30.23 4.81
CA PRO A 534 3.39 -31.60 5.09
C PRO A 534 1.90 -31.79 4.78
N ALA A 535 1.55 -32.97 4.28
CA ALA A 535 0.18 -33.29 3.85
C ALA A 535 -0.84 -33.31 5.01
N ASP A 536 -0.39 -33.54 6.22
CA ASP A 536 -1.18 -33.59 7.45
C ASP A 536 -1.41 -32.21 8.09
N LEU A 537 -0.75 -31.16 7.58
CA LEU A 537 -1.01 -29.79 7.99
C LEU A 537 -2.37 -29.31 7.40
N SER A 538 -3.48 -29.80 7.97
CA SER A 538 -4.79 -29.29 7.60
C SER A 538 -4.98 -27.90 8.18
N GLY A 539 -5.20 -26.91 7.30
CA GLY A 539 -5.61 -25.58 7.72
C GLY A 539 -6.91 -25.73 8.52
N GLY A 540 -6.80 -25.53 9.83
CA GLY A 540 -8.00 -25.48 10.67
C GLY A 540 -8.85 -24.29 10.28
N THR A 541 -9.79 -24.49 9.38
CA THR A 541 -10.93 -23.59 9.21
C THR A 541 -11.77 -23.73 10.46
N ALA A 542 -11.61 -22.81 11.41
CA ALA A 542 -12.63 -22.63 12.43
C ALA A 542 -13.96 -22.43 11.67
N ASN A 543 -14.92 -23.33 11.90
CA ASN A 543 -16.25 -23.30 11.34
C ASN A 543 -16.88 -21.90 11.52
N VAL A 544 -16.89 -21.11 10.46
CA VAL A 544 -17.77 -19.95 10.36
C VAL A 544 -18.95 -20.41 9.50
N PRO A 545 -20.20 -20.28 9.99
CA PRO A 545 -21.38 -20.71 9.23
C PRO A 545 -21.45 -20.05 7.87
N ALA A 546 -21.82 -20.79 6.85
CA ALA A 546 -21.89 -20.45 5.43
C ALA A 546 -22.87 -19.30 5.03
N ALA A 547 -23.32 -18.48 5.98
CA ALA A 547 -24.27 -17.39 5.75
C ALA A 547 -23.63 -16.04 5.39
N ALA A 548 -22.29 -15.92 5.32
CA ALA A 548 -21.60 -14.65 5.00
C ALA A 548 -20.86 -14.63 3.65
N ALA A 549 -21.00 -15.66 2.84
CA ALA A 549 -20.22 -15.80 1.60
C ALA A 549 -20.80 -15.08 0.36
N SER A 550 -21.90 -14.35 0.48
CA SER A 550 -22.54 -13.66 -0.68
C SER A 550 -22.34 -12.14 -0.72
N ALA A 551 -21.49 -11.58 0.15
CA ALA A 551 -21.26 -10.13 0.21
C ALA A 551 -19.75 -9.75 0.19
N ALA A 552 -18.88 -10.64 -0.29
CA ALA A 552 -17.44 -10.36 -0.38
C ALA A 552 -17.06 -9.80 -1.77
N GLY A 553 -17.82 -8.84 -2.25
CA GLY A 553 -17.40 -7.90 -3.28
C GLY A 553 -17.08 -6.57 -2.62
N GLY A 554 -15.83 -6.30 -2.35
CA GLY A 554 -15.35 -4.98 -1.93
C GLY A 554 -15.51 -4.67 -0.43
N ALA A 555 -14.52 -4.09 0.15
CA ALA A 555 -14.32 -3.58 1.49
C ALA A 555 -13.82 -4.62 2.51
N ALA A 556 -12.54 -4.48 2.85
CA ALA A 556 -12.03 -5.03 4.10
C ALA A 556 -12.91 -4.48 5.25
N PRO A 557 -13.29 -5.32 6.22
CA PRO A 557 -14.12 -4.87 7.33
C PRO A 557 -13.44 -3.70 8.03
N ALA A 558 -14.21 -2.64 8.29
CA ALA A 558 -13.78 -1.52 9.09
C ALA A 558 -13.27 -2.08 10.43
N VAL A 559 -12.04 -1.72 10.77
CA VAL A 559 -11.52 -1.98 12.12
C VAL A 559 -12.32 -1.10 13.08
N THR A 560 -13.25 -1.68 13.79
CA THR A 560 -13.93 -1.03 14.91
C THR A 560 -12.86 -0.68 15.94
N PRO A 561 -12.74 0.56 16.40
CA PRO A 561 -11.88 0.85 17.53
C PRO A 561 -12.39 0.05 18.73
N ALA A 562 -11.47 -0.56 19.48
CA ALA A 562 -11.80 -1.24 20.72
C ALA A 562 -12.57 -0.28 21.64
N PRO A 563 -13.58 -0.76 22.37
CA PRO A 563 -14.29 0.07 23.33
C PRO A 563 -13.30 0.60 24.37
N PRO A 564 -13.49 1.84 24.87
CA PRO A 564 -12.58 2.42 25.85
C PRO A 564 -12.50 1.51 27.08
N VAL A 565 -11.29 1.15 27.43
CA VAL A 565 -11.01 0.43 28.68
C VAL A 565 -11.47 1.32 29.84
N PRO A 566 -12.24 0.82 30.81
CA PRO A 566 -12.64 1.59 31.98
C PRO A 566 -11.40 2.11 32.70
N ALA A 567 -11.35 3.40 32.97
CA ALA A 567 -10.27 4.02 33.71
C ALA A 567 -10.02 3.29 35.03
N ALA A 568 -8.78 2.86 35.22
CA ALA A 568 -8.34 2.32 36.50
C ALA A 568 -8.50 3.39 37.59
N PRO A 569 -8.90 3.04 38.82
CA PRO A 569 -9.13 4.00 39.88
C PRO A 569 -7.84 4.75 40.20
N GLN A 570 -7.90 6.08 40.10
CA GLN A 570 -6.83 6.98 40.51
C GLN A 570 -6.49 6.71 42.00
N ARG A 571 -5.32 6.15 42.24
CA ARG A 571 -4.73 6.21 43.59
C ARG A 571 -4.40 7.66 43.90
N GLN A 572 -5.06 8.18 44.93
CA GLN A 572 -4.69 9.42 45.62
C GLN A 572 -3.21 9.37 46.02
N GLN A 573 -2.36 10.11 45.33
CA GLN A 573 -1.13 10.64 45.91
C GLN A 573 -1.25 12.15 45.89
N ASN A 574 -1.90 12.64 46.92
CA ASN A 574 -1.84 14.02 47.33
C ASN A 574 -0.95 14.17 48.53
N ARG A 575 -0.16 15.24 48.50
CA ARG A 575 0.62 15.86 49.58
C ARG A 575 1.96 15.21 49.90
N GLU A 576 2.97 15.79 49.23
CA GLU A 576 4.17 16.28 49.93
C GLU A 576 5.15 16.84 48.87
N MET A 577 5.04 18.09 48.53
CA MET A 577 6.10 18.96 48.04
C MET A 577 5.61 20.41 47.95
N GLN A 578 5.37 20.97 49.14
CA GLN A 578 5.55 22.41 49.42
C GLN A 578 6.49 22.47 50.61
N ALA A 579 7.74 22.70 50.34
CA ALA A 579 8.79 23.30 51.18
C ALA A 579 10.17 22.71 50.78
N LEU A 580 10.79 23.31 49.80
CA LEU A 580 12.20 23.73 49.83
C LEU A 580 12.52 24.46 48.52
#